data_b147ffc3ccccd9b53ec69107dba0a707
#
_entry.id   b147ffc3ccccd9b53ec69107dba0a707
#
_cell.length_a   1.000
_cell.length_b   1.000
_cell.length_c   1.000
_cell.angle_alpha   90.00
_cell.angle_beta   90.00
_cell.angle_gamma   90.00
#
_symmetry.space_group_name_H-M   'P 1'
#
loop_
_entity.id
_entity.type
_entity.pdbx_description
1 polymer ?
#
loop_
_entity_poly.entity_id
_entity_poly.type
_entity_poly.pdbx_seq_one_letter_code
_entity_poly.pdbx_strand_id
1 'polypeptide(L)'
;MQTAEFLNKLQQVGFKEHESKIFLVLLKGSALSASEIAGKANIRRTSVYEVLKTFASRGFCNEIETNTILKYEMIDPRVIADKIEREIKRNNLEKIESLKSTFSEIEKLHKSEESNALSNVNIELIRGFNKHRQEKFIELLKSAKEEILFMIRLEGYVSEEIDANAKNFIKNGGVIKSIYEANLNFKIIKDNSRKDATLEDLLRICGKFEKYGEKVRISESELPNITIFDKKIVFINILDKTVPRHNNADIIINNESFANRMMDLFNYYWNSSKLIRELKNTNGHVSNDKLNYKKTIKPKKLLMYKKGTING
;
A
#
# COMPACT_ATOMS: atom_id res chain seq x y z
N MET A 1 3.51 28.75 -28.64
CA MET A 1 3.03 27.93 -27.52
C MET A 1 3.34 26.44 -27.68
N GLN A 2 3.05 25.80 -28.79
CA GLN A 2 3.29 24.34 -28.99
C GLN A 2 4.76 23.87 -28.81
N THR A 3 5.75 24.66 -29.22
CA THR A 3 7.17 24.25 -29.16
C THR A 3 7.68 24.11 -27.70
N ALA A 4 7.29 25.00 -26.79
CA ALA A 4 7.66 24.95 -25.39
C ALA A 4 7.03 23.76 -24.67
N GLU A 5 5.81 23.41 -25.01
CA GLU A 5 5.11 22.23 -24.47
C GLU A 5 5.82 20.93 -24.90
N PHE A 6 6.21 20.80 -26.16
CA PHE A 6 6.95 19.63 -26.64
C PHE A 6 8.34 19.52 -26.03
N LEU A 7 9.04 20.63 -25.78
CA LEU A 7 10.32 20.62 -25.06
C LEU A 7 10.17 20.02 -23.67
N ASN A 8 9.16 20.47 -22.92
CA ASN A 8 8.90 19.93 -21.58
C ASN A 8 8.54 18.42 -21.61
N LYS A 9 7.69 17.99 -22.56
CA LYS A 9 7.33 16.58 -22.71
C LYS A 9 8.54 15.71 -23.05
N LEU A 10 9.43 16.15 -23.94
CA LEU A 10 10.67 15.44 -24.26
C LEU A 10 11.60 15.33 -23.04
N GLN A 11 11.72 16.39 -22.24
CA GLN A 11 12.53 16.35 -21.01
C GLN A 11 11.95 15.36 -19.98
N GLN A 12 10.64 15.27 -19.85
CA GLN A 12 9.98 14.28 -18.97
C GLN A 12 10.28 12.82 -19.37
N VAL A 13 10.52 12.55 -20.64
CA VAL A 13 10.91 11.21 -21.12
C VAL A 13 12.43 11.02 -21.21
N GLY A 14 13.21 11.95 -20.64
CA GLY A 14 14.65 11.79 -20.42
C GLY A 14 15.58 12.49 -21.38
N PHE A 15 15.07 13.31 -22.31
CA PHE A 15 15.93 14.17 -23.15
C PHE A 15 16.49 15.33 -22.32
N LYS A 16 17.76 15.68 -22.54
CA LYS A 16 18.32 16.91 -22.01
C LYS A 16 17.79 18.12 -22.79
N GLU A 17 17.96 19.32 -22.27
CA GLU A 17 17.44 20.54 -22.90
C GLU A 17 17.96 20.71 -24.34
N HIS A 18 19.28 20.57 -24.57
CA HIS A 18 19.86 20.68 -25.90
C HIS A 18 19.38 19.55 -26.83
N GLU A 19 19.26 18.33 -26.31
CA GLU A 19 18.73 17.20 -27.09
C GLU A 19 17.30 17.46 -27.53
N SER A 20 16.43 17.97 -26.66
CA SER A 20 15.04 18.31 -26.99
C SER A 20 14.95 19.38 -28.07
N LYS A 21 15.79 20.43 -27.98
CA LYS A 21 15.82 21.51 -29.03
C LYS A 21 16.28 20.99 -30.38
N ILE A 22 17.36 20.20 -30.39
CA ILE A 22 17.92 19.62 -31.64
C ILE A 22 16.94 18.61 -32.23
N PHE A 23 16.30 17.78 -31.39
CA PHE A 23 15.28 16.86 -31.84
C PHE A 23 14.14 17.55 -32.57
N LEU A 24 13.60 18.64 -32.01
CA LEU A 24 12.50 19.41 -32.63
C LEU A 24 12.95 20.10 -33.92
N VAL A 25 14.22 20.50 -34.06
CA VAL A 25 14.75 21.07 -35.31
C VAL A 25 14.84 20.01 -36.41
N LEU A 26 15.35 18.80 -36.04
CA LEU A 26 15.49 17.69 -36.99
C LEU A 26 14.14 17.08 -37.39
N LEU A 27 13.14 17.15 -36.51
CA LEU A 27 11.79 16.61 -36.75
C LEU A 27 11.09 17.30 -37.95
N LYS A 28 11.54 18.48 -38.35
CA LYS A 28 10.97 19.21 -39.50
C LYS A 28 11.32 18.62 -40.88
N GLY A 29 11.98 17.48 -40.94
CA GLY A 29 11.99 16.59 -42.09
C GLY A 29 12.99 16.92 -43.21
N SER A 30 14.06 17.66 -42.94
CA SER A 30 15.13 17.89 -43.92
C SER A 30 16.49 17.51 -43.36
N ALA A 31 17.36 16.96 -44.24
CA ALA A 31 18.73 16.71 -43.89
C ALA A 31 19.48 18.03 -43.67
N LEU A 32 19.94 18.29 -42.44
CA LEU A 32 20.60 19.54 -42.03
C LEU A 32 22.04 19.29 -41.62
N SER A 33 22.91 20.23 -41.92
CA SER A 33 24.28 20.26 -41.37
C SER A 33 24.27 20.70 -39.91
N ALA A 34 25.33 20.37 -39.20
CA ALA A 34 25.48 20.78 -37.78
C ALA A 34 25.44 22.30 -37.61
N SER A 35 25.90 23.07 -38.59
CA SER A 35 25.83 24.55 -38.58
C SER A 35 24.41 25.07 -38.69
N GLU A 36 23.61 24.49 -39.60
CA GLU A 36 22.20 24.84 -39.76
C GLU A 36 21.36 24.48 -38.52
N ILE A 37 21.66 23.31 -37.90
CA ILE A 37 21.03 22.88 -36.66
C ILE A 37 21.38 23.85 -35.53
N ALA A 38 22.66 24.26 -35.43
CA ALA A 38 23.12 25.19 -34.39
C ALA A 38 22.38 26.53 -34.48
N GLY A 39 22.24 27.07 -35.68
CA GLY A 39 21.50 28.34 -35.95
C GLY A 39 20.01 28.21 -35.61
N LYS A 40 19.35 27.11 -36.04
CA LYS A 40 17.91 26.92 -35.84
C LYS A 40 17.56 26.58 -34.38
N ALA A 41 18.44 25.86 -33.67
CA ALA A 41 18.24 25.50 -32.28
C ALA A 41 18.71 26.57 -31.29
N ASN A 42 19.46 27.57 -31.76
CA ASN A 42 20.16 28.58 -30.96
C ASN A 42 21.08 27.94 -29.91
N ILE A 43 21.93 27.01 -30.34
CA ILE A 43 22.87 26.24 -29.52
C ILE A 43 24.27 26.37 -30.13
N ARG A 44 25.30 26.35 -29.26
CA ARG A 44 26.69 26.38 -29.76
C ARG A 44 26.99 25.12 -30.60
N ARG A 45 27.71 25.32 -31.71
CA ARG A 45 28.01 24.26 -32.70
C ARG A 45 28.72 23.04 -32.06
N THR A 46 29.60 23.27 -31.08
CA THR A 46 30.27 22.19 -30.33
C THR A 46 29.26 21.27 -29.61
N SER A 47 28.30 21.86 -28.89
CA SER A 47 27.25 21.09 -28.19
C SER A 47 26.31 20.38 -29.17
N VAL A 48 26.11 20.93 -30.39
CA VAL A 48 25.32 20.26 -31.41
C VAL A 48 26.00 18.96 -31.86
N TYR A 49 27.32 18.98 -32.08
CA TYR A 49 28.06 17.77 -32.47
C TYR A 49 27.98 16.68 -31.40
N GLU A 50 28.09 17.03 -30.12
CA GLU A 50 27.96 16.08 -29.02
C GLU A 50 26.59 15.40 -29.02
N VAL A 51 25.53 16.18 -29.17
CA VAL A 51 24.16 15.64 -29.24
C VAL A 51 23.95 14.80 -30.51
N LEU A 52 24.42 15.25 -31.68
CA LEU A 52 24.28 14.49 -32.91
C LEU A 52 25.02 13.16 -32.84
N LYS A 53 26.22 13.12 -32.25
CA LYS A 53 26.96 11.88 -32.01
C LYS A 53 26.15 10.94 -31.12
N THR A 54 25.51 11.47 -30.07
CA THR A 54 24.62 10.69 -29.19
C THR A 54 23.38 10.19 -29.96
N PHE A 55 22.78 11.02 -30.77
CA PHE A 55 21.63 10.63 -31.59
C PHE A 55 21.96 9.58 -32.64
N ALA A 56 23.10 9.73 -33.33
CA ALA A 56 23.58 8.71 -34.26
C ALA A 56 23.87 7.38 -33.57
N SER A 57 24.59 7.38 -32.44
CA SER A 57 24.89 6.16 -31.69
C SER A 57 23.64 5.46 -31.14
N ARG A 58 22.61 6.21 -30.77
CA ARG A 58 21.29 5.67 -30.36
C ARG A 58 20.42 5.31 -31.56
N GLY A 59 20.86 5.65 -32.77
CA GLY A 59 20.12 5.45 -34.02
C GLY A 59 18.82 6.29 -34.05
N PHE A 60 18.88 7.53 -33.63
CA PHE A 60 17.79 8.51 -33.72
C PHE A 60 17.88 9.34 -34.99
N CYS A 61 19.09 9.49 -35.57
CA CYS A 61 19.31 10.14 -36.84
C CYS A 61 20.28 9.35 -37.70
N ASN A 62 20.19 9.53 -39.00
CA ASN A 62 21.13 9.07 -40.00
C ASN A 62 22.15 10.17 -40.29
N GLU A 63 23.41 9.76 -40.51
CA GLU A 63 24.47 10.61 -41.02
C GLU A 63 24.51 10.44 -42.53
N ILE A 64 24.38 11.55 -43.28
CA ILE A 64 24.37 11.56 -44.74
C ILE A 64 25.60 12.32 -45.22
N GLU A 65 26.56 11.58 -45.74
CA GLU A 65 27.72 12.16 -46.34
C GLU A 65 27.37 12.77 -47.72
N THR A 66 27.68 14.05 -47.90
CA THR A 66 27.61 14.71 -49.18
C THR A 66 29.03 15.09 -49.60
N ASN A 67 29.22 15.44 -50.90
CA ASN A 67 30.55 15.76 -51.42
C ASN A 67 31.30 16.86 -50.64
N THR A 68 30.62 17.66 -49.82
CA THR A 68 31.20 18.82 -49.15
C THR A 68 30.97 18.86 -47.64
N ILE A 69 29.88 18.31 -47.13
CA ILE A 69 29.49 18.43 -45.72
C ILE A 69 28.69 17.22 -45.27
N LEU A 70 28.82 16.88 -43.97
CA LEU A 70 28.00 15.86 -43.29
C LEU A 70 26.64 16.50 -42.91
N LYS A 71 25.57 15.84 -43.27
CA LYS A 71 24.18 16.21 -42.89
C LYS A 71 23.56 15.14 -42.03
N TYR A 72 22.59 15.53 -41.23
CA TYR A 72 21.86 14.68 -40.29
C TYR A 72 20.37 14.73 -40.60
N GLU A 73 19.73 13.57 -40.61
CA GLU A 73 18.31 13.41 -40.86
C GLU A 73 17.68 12.55 -39.76
N MET A 74 16.55 13.01 -39.22
CA MET A 74 15.82 12.25 -38.20
C MET A 74 15.21 10.99 -38.81
N ILE A 75 15.28 9.85 -38.10
CA ILE A 75 14.50 8.67 -38.47
C ILE A 75 13.03 8.84 -38.02
N ASP A 76 12.16 7.90 -38.44
CA ASP A 76 10.74 7.94 -38.06
C ASP A 76 10.60 8.08 -36.54
N PRO A 77 9.89 9.09 -36.03
CA PRO A 77 9.68 9.32 -34.60
C PRO A 77 9.06 8.13 -33.87
N ARG A 78 8.27 7.29 -34.56
CA ARG A 78 7.70 6.05 -33.97
C ARG A 78 8.79 5.03 -33.66
N VAL A 79 9.76 4.88 -34.55
CA VAL A 79 10.92 4.01 -34.33
C VAL A 79 11.79 4.52 -33.17
N ILE A 80 11.93 5.84 -33.04
CA ILE A 80 12.64 6.45 -31.91
C ILE A 80 11.90 6.17 -30.60
N ALA A 81 10.58 6.33 -30.59
CA ALA A 81 9.75 6.04 -29.41
C ALA A 81 9.91 4.58 -28.95
N ASP A 82 9.86 3.62 -29.89
CA ASP A 82 10.06 2.20 -29.58
C ASP A 82 11.47 1.90 -29.01
N LYS A 83 12.49 2.59 -29.52
CA LYS A 83 13.87 2.45 -28.99
C LYS A 83 13.97 2.98 -27.57
N ILE A 84 13.39 4.16 -27.30
CA ILE A 84 13.38 4.78 -25.97
C ILE A 84 12.60 3.89 -24.98
N GLU A 85 11.44 3.37 -25.38
CA GLU A 85 10.65 2.46 -24.54
C GLU A 85 11.44 1.21 -24.14
N ARG A 86 12.13 0.58 -25.10
CA ARG A 86 12.98 -0.58 -24.81
C ARG A 86 14.14 -0.24 -23.87
N GLU A 87 14.77 0.92 -24.07
CA GLU A 87 15.84 1.40 -23.20
C GLU A 87 15.36 1.65 -21.76
N ILE A 88 14.21 2.31 -21.60
CA ILE A 88 13.59 2.53 -20.28
C ILE A 88 13.26 1.19 -19.60
N LYS A 89 12.64 0.25 -20.33
CA LYS A 89 12.30 -1.07 -19.79
C LYS A 89 13.55 -1.82 -19.34
N ARG A 90 14.59 -1.85 -20.15
CA ARG A 90 15.87 -2.51 -19.79
C ARG A 90 16.50 -1.88 -18.55
N ASN A 91 16.64 -0.55 -18.52
CA ASN A 91 17.24 0.15 -17.38
C ASN A 91 16.46 -0.04 -16.09
N ASN A 92 15.11 -0.10 -16.17
CA ASN A 92 14.27 -0.40 -15.01
C ASN A 92 14.43 -1.84 -14.53
N LEU A 93 14.53 -2.82 -15.43
CA LEU A 93 14.80 -4.21 -15.06
C LEU A 93 16.15 -4.35 -14.37
N GLU A 94 17.22 -3.78 -14.93
CA GLU A 94 18.55 -3.78 -14.33
C GLU A 94 18.55 -3.15 -12.93
N LYS A 95 17.86 -2.03 -12.74
CA LYS A 95 17.71 -1.38 -11.43
C LYS A 95 16.96 -2.27 -10.43
N ILE A 96 15.90 -2.94 -10.86
CA ILE A 96 15.12 -3.86 -10.01
C ILE A 96 15.98 -5.07 -9.61
N GLU A 97 16.72 -5.64 -10.54
CA GLU A 97 17.63 -6.76 -10.26
C GLU A 97 18.76 -6.37 -9.30
N SER A 98 19.39 -5.22 -9.54
CA SER A 98 20.41 -4.67 -8.64
C SER A 98 19.86 -4.42 -7.24
N LEU A 99 18.64 -3.86 -7.13
CA LEU A 99 17.98 -3.66 -5.84
C LEU A 99 17.75 -5.00 -5.13
N LYS A 100 17.18 -5.99 -5.83
CA LYS A 100 16.92 -7.32 -5.25
C LYS A 100 18.22 -7.99 -4.77
N SER A 101 19.28 -7.95 -5.58
CA SER A 101 20.60 -8.51 -5.23
C SER A 101 21.16 -7.83 -3.98
N THR A 102 21.18 -6.50 -3.97
CA THR A 102 21.70 -5.72 -2.84
C THR A 102 20.95 -6.02 -1.54
N PHE A 103 19.62 -6.03 -1.59
CA PHE A 103 18.82 -6.31 -0.38
C PHE A 103 18.94 -7.78 0.06
N SER A 104 19.12 -8.73 -0.85
CA SER A 104 19.40 -10.12 -0.49
C SER A 104 20.74 -10.28 0.25
N GLU A 105 21.75 -9.48 -0.09
CA GLU A 105 23.04 -9.45 0.63
C GLU A 105 22.88 -8.81 2.03
N ILE A 106 22.18 -7.70 2.12
CA ILE A 106 21.87 -7.02 3.40
C ILE A 106 21.08 -7.95 4.33
N GLU A 107 20.11 -8.71 3.79
CA GLU A 107 19.33 -9.67 4.57
C GLU A 107 20.22 -10.77 5.21
N LYS A 108 21.24 -11.23 4.50
CA LYS A 108 22.20 -12.19 5.06
C LYS A 108 22.99 -11.61 6.23
N LEU A 109 23.38 -10.33 6.15
CA LEU A 109 24.05 -9.63 7.26
C LEU A 109 23.13 -9.47 8.46
N HIS A 110 21.86 -9.11 8.25
CA HIS A 110 20.87 -8.97 9.31
C HIS A 110 20.59 -10.30 10.02
N LYS A 111 20.46 -11.40 9.26
CA LYS A 111 20.22 -12.74 9.84
C LYS A 111 21.40 -13.30 10.60
N SER A 112 22.64 -12.86 10.32
CA SER A 112 23.84 -13.34 11.04
C SER A 112 23.90 -12.87 12.50
N GLU A 113 23.20 -11.80 12.85
CA GLU A 113 23.08 -11.31 14.23
C GLU A 113 21.94 -12.00 15.02
N GLU A 114 20.91 -12.52 14.33
CA GLU A 114 19.76 -13.18 14.95
C GLU A 114 19.92 -14.71 15.14
N SER A 115 20.97 -15.33 14.60
CA SER A 115 21.10 -16.80 14.50
C SER A 115 21.39 -17.55 15.81
N ASN A 116 21.31 -16.92 16.98
CA ASN A 116 21.48 -17.57 18.29
C ASN A 116 20.17 -17.81 19.09
N ALA A 117 19.00 -17.59 18.50
CA ALA A 117 17.76 -17.85 19.17
C ALA A 117 17.05 -19.08 18.57
N LEU A 118 17.17 -20.19 19.26
CA LEU A 118 16.34 -21.39 19.12
C LEU A 118 14.87 -21.07 19.41
N SER A 119 14.15 -20.42 18.48
CA SER A 119 12.70 -20.34 18.58
C SER A 119 12.05 -20.45 17.21
N ASN A 120 11.24 -21.49 17.03
CA ASN A 120 10.29 -21.66 15.93
C ASN A 120 9.16 -20.60 15.96
N VAL A 121 9.32 -19.51 16.69
CA VAL A 121 8.36 -18.44 16.84
C VAL A 121 8.95 -17.18 16.25
N ASN A 122 8.45 -16.81 15.07
CA ASN A 122 8.83 -15.55 14.46
C ASN A 122 7.83 -14.46 14.91
N ILE A 123 8.32 -13.48 15.68
CA ILE A 123 7.53 -12.35 16.18
C ILE A 123 8.05 -11.06 15.57
N GLU A 124 7.21 -10.35 14.85
CA GLU A 124 7.50 -9.02 14.31
C GLU A 124 6.66 -7.98 15.07
N LEU A 125 7.30 -6.94 15.59
CA LEU A 125 6.65 -5.81 16.24
C LEU A 125 6.76 -4.57 15.36
N ILE A 126 5.63 -4.06 14.89
CA ILE A 126 5.55 -2.83 14.09
C ILE A 126 5.02 -1.71 14.97
N ARG A 127 5.81 -0.65 15.16
CA ARG A 127 5.43 0.50 16.00
C ARG A 127 5.04 1.70 15.14
N GLY A 128 4.13 2.50 15.68
CA GLY A 128 3.70 3.76 15.10
C GLY A 128 2.59 3.63 14.06
N PHE A 129 1.94 4.75 13.78
CA PHE A 129 0.89 4.84 12.75
C PHE A 129 1.52 5.30 11.43
N ASN A 130 2.02 4.37 10.64
CA ASN A 130 2.70 4.66 9.40
C ASN A 130 2.19 3.78 8.24
N LYS A 131 2.63 4.11 7.05
CA LYS A 131 2.26 3.38 5.82
C LYS A 131 2.73 1.92 5.85
N HIS A 132 3.85 1.64 6.49
CA HIS A 132 4.41 0.29 6.60
C HIS A 132 3.46 -0.70 7.28
N ARG A 133 2.69 -0.28 8.31
CA ARG A 133 1.68 -1.13 8.96
C ARG A 133 0.62 -1.61 7.96
N GLN A 134 0.12 -0.68 7.14
CA GLN A 134 -0.88 -1.01 6.12
C GLN A 134 -0.29 -1.91 5.03
N GLU A 135 0.92 -1.61 4.56
CA GLU A 135 1.62 -2.40 3.55
C GLU A 135 1.85 -3.83 4.03
N LYS A 136 2.27 -4.00 5.30
CA LYS A 136 2.48 -5.32 5.89
C LYS A 136 1.19 -6.12 6.02
N PHE A 137 0.10 -5.48 6.44
CA PHE A 137 -1.21 -6.13 6.48
C PHE A 137 -1.68 -6.57 5.09
N ILE A 138 -1.48 -5.74 4.07
CA ILE A 138 -1.80 -6.07 2.68
C ILE A 138 -0.92 -7.22 2.15
N GLU A 139 0.36 -7.25 2.53
CA GLU A 139 1.27 -8.36 2.21
C GLU A 139 0.73 -9.69 2.76
N LEU A 140 0.35 -9.71 4.04
CA LEU A 140 -0.26 -10.90 4.67
C LEU A 140 -1.56 -11.31 3.98
N LEU A 141 -2.42 -10.34 3.65
CA LEU A 141 -3.67 -10.58 2.94
C LEU A 141 -3.43 -11.21 1.55
N LYS A 142 -2.40 -10.73 0.82
CA LYS A 142 -2.02 -11.25 -0.50
C LYS A 142 -1.35 -12.63 -0.42
N SER A 143 -0.67 -12.94 0.67
CA SER A 143 0.03 -14.21 0.87
C SER A 143 -0.88 -15.34 1.33
N ALA A 144 -2.05 -15.03 1.89
CA ALA A 144 -3.04 -16.00 2.35
C ALA A 144 -3.58 -16.83 1.17
N LYS A 145 -3.85 -18.13 1.43
CA LYS A 145 -4.27 -19.09 0.42
C LYS A 145 -5.62 -19.76 0.70
N GLU A 146 -5.93 -20.02 1.96
CA GLU A 146 -7.06 -20.85 2.36
C GLU A 146 -8.14 -20.09 3.13
N GLU A 147 -7.77 -19.50 4.28
CA GLU A 147 -8.73 -18.91 5.20
C GLU A 147 -8.17 -17.67 5.89
N ILE A 148 -9.02 -16.65 6.03
CA ILE A 148 -8.74 -15.47 6.84
C ILE A 148 -9.87 -15.27 7.84
N LEU A 149 -9.51 -15.15 9.12
CA LEU A 149 -10.46 -14.94 10.21
C LEU A 149 -10.23 -13.56 10.84
N PHE A 150 -11.27 -12.74 10.84
CA PHE A 150 -11.22 -11.39 11.40
C PHE A 150 -12.04 -11.28 12.69
N MET A 151 -11.43 -10.77 13.76
CA MET A 151 -12.12 -10.24 14.92
C MET A 151 -11.78 -8.76 15.01
N ILE A 152 -12.67 -7.89 14.55
CA ILE A 152 -12.32 -6.50 14.27
C ILE A 152 -13.32 -5.53 14.89
N ARG A 153 -12.78 -4.47 15.49
CA ARG A 153 -13.48 -3.22 15.77
C ARG A 153 -13.28 -2.30 14.57
N LEU A 154 -14.35 -1.89 13.92
CA LEU A 154 -14.26 -0.87 12.88
C LEU A 154 -13.96 0.49 13.51
N GLU A 155 -12.84 1.10 13.10
CA GLU A 155 -12.39 2.42 13.59
C GLU A 155 -12.46 3.51 12.51
N GLY A 156 -12.95 3.18 11.34
CA GLY A 156 -13.07 4.12 10.22
C GLY A 156 -13.21 3.42 8.87
N TYR A 157 -12.71 4.08 7.86
CA TYR A 157 -12.80 3.63 6.47
C TYR A 157 -11.83 2.48 6.20
N VAL A 158 -12.35 1.41 5.61
CA VAL A 158 -11.51 0.33 5.05
C VAL A 158 -10.91 0.86 3.75
N SER A 159 -9.59 0.78 3.58
CA SER A 159 -8.95 1.25 2.36
C SER A 159 -9.42 0.44 1.15
N GLU A 160 -9.54 1.12 0.00
CA GLU A 160 -9.96 0.47 -1.26
C GLU A 160 -9.03 -0.69 -1.65
N GLU A 161 -7.75 -0.57 -1.32
CA GLU A 161 -6.76 -1.61 -1.60
C GLU A 161 -7.01 -2.86 -0.75
N ILE A 162 -7.32 -2.72 0.55
CA ILE A 162 -7.68 -3.85 1.42
C ILE A 162 -8.96 -4.51 0.92
N ASP A 163 -10.00 -3.73 0.61
CA ASP A 163 -11.28 -4.23 0.09
C ASP A 163 -11.09 -4.99 -1.25
N ALA A 164 -10.29 -4.46 -2.16
CA ALA A 164 -9.99 -5.10 -3.44
C ALA A 164 -9.23 -6.43 -3.27
N ASN A 165 -8.23 -6.48 -2.37
CA ASN A 165 -7.49 -7.71 -2.11
C ASN A 165 -8.35 -8.77 -1.41
N ALA A 166 -9.23 -8.39 -0.47
CA ALA A 166 -10.17 -9.30 0.17
C ALA A 166 -11.15 -9.92 -0.84
N LYS A 167 -11.70 -9.12 -1.75
CA LYS A 167 -12.55 -9.60 -2.84
C LYS A 167 -11.82 -10.56 -3.78
N ASN A 168 -10.60 -10.22 -4.15
CA ASN A 168 -9.79 -11.06 -5.02
C ASN A 168 -9.45 -12.41 -4.35
N PHE A 169 -9.15 -12.39 -3.06
CA PHE A 169 -8.92 -13.60 -2.27
C PHE A 169 -10.14 -14.53 -2.28
N ILE A 170 -11.35 -14.00 -2.03
CA ILE A 170 -12.59 -14.78 -2.09
C ILE A 170 -12.86 -15.29 -3.51
N LYS A 171 -12.66 -14.47 -4.53
CA LYS A 171 -12.84 -14.85 -5.94
C LYS A 171 -11.94 -16.01 -6.35
N ASN A 172 -10.76 -16.10 -5.76
CA ASN A 172 -9.80 -17.19 -5.99
C ASN A 172 -10.06 -18.44 -5.12
N GLY A 173 -11.19 -18.51 -4.42
CA GLY A 173 -11.59 -19.68 -3.63
C GLY A 173 -11.24 -19.61 -2.15
N GLY A 174 -10.62 -18.54 -1.69
CA GLY A 174 -10.32 -18.32 -0.27
C GLY A 174 -11.59 -18.04 0.56
N VAL A 175 -11.57 -18.39 1.82
CA VAL A 175 -12.67 -18.18 2.76
C VAL A 175 -12.35 -17.07 3.74
N ILE A 176 -13.21 -16.04 3.80
CA ILE A 176 -13.14 -14.99 4.83
C ILE A 176 -14.32 -15.15 5.79
N LYS A 177 -14.03 -15.21 7.09
CA LYS A 177 -15.01 -15.14 8.17
C LYS A 177 -14.69 -13.96 9.08
N SER A 178 -15.64 -13.10 9.32
CA SER A 178 -15.43 -11.87 10.08
C SER A 178 -16.46 -11.69 11.19
N ILE A 179 -15.96 -11.31 12.34
CA ILE A 179 -16.76 -10.84 13.45
C ILE A 179 -16.46 -9.35 13.61
N TYR A 180 -17.47 -8.53 13.43
CA TYR A 180 -17.37 -7.09 13.65
C TYR A 180 -18.00 -6.73 14.99
N GLU A 181 -17.31 -5.91 15.79
CA GLU A 181 -17.84 -5.39 17.03
C GLU A 181 -18.94 -4.38 16.75
N ALA A 182 -20.06 -4.46 17.45
CA ALA A 182 -21.16 -3.49 17.38
C ALA A 182 -20.80 -2.16 18.06
N ASN A 183 -19.57 -1.70 17.87
CA ASN A 183 -19.06 -0.43 18.37
C ASN A 183 -19.30 0.66 17.34
N LEU A 184 -19.92 1.76 17.74
CA LEU A 184 -20.26 2.91 16.89
C LEU A 184 -19.27 4.07 17.05
N ASN A 185 -18.11 3.85 17.67
CA ASN A 185 -17.08 4.88 17.89
C ASN A 185 -16.23 5.18 16.64
N PHE A 186 -16.83 5.14 15.46
CA PHE A 186 -16.16 5.53 14.22
C PHE A 186 -17.00 6.55 13.45
N LYS A 187 -16.35 7.27 12.55
CA LYS A 187 -17.00 8.30 11.73
C LYS A 187 -17.07 7.85 10.28
N ILE A 188 -18.19 8.19 9.66
CA ILE A 188 -18.43 7.99 8.23
C ILE A 188 -18.60 9.32 7.53
N ILE A 189 -18.42 9.33 6.21
CA ILE A 189 -18.72 10.49 5.38
C ILE A 189 -20.17 10.36 4.89
N LYS A 190 -21.03 11.30 5.32
CA LYS A 190 -22.38 11.47 4.81
C LYS A 190 -22.58 12.94 4.41
N ASP A 191 -23.10 13.19 3.22
CA ASP A 191 -23.36 14.54 2.70
C ASP A 191 -22.12 15.45 2.76
N ASN A 192 -20.96 14.94 2.33
CA ASN A 192 -19.66 15.59 2.39
C ASN A 192 -19.20 16.05 3.80
N SER A 193 -19.81 15.54 4.84
CA SER A 193 -19.46 15.82 6.24
C SER A 193 -19.13 14.54 7.01
N ARG A 194 -18.23 14.65 8.01
CA ARG A 194 -17.92 13.55 8.93
C ARG A 194 -19.00 13.50 10.01
N LYS A 195 -19.75 12.41 10.06
CA LYS A 195 -20.78 12.13 11.07
C LYS A 195 -20.44 10.87 11.85
N ASP A 196 -20.92 10.77 13.09
CA ASP A 196 -20.78 9.55 13.85
C ASP A 196 -21.60 8.44 13.20
N ALA A 197 -21.05 7.22 13.17
CA ALA A 197 -21.71 6.08 12.57
C ALA A 197 -22.90 5.61 13.43
N THR A 198 -23.93 5.13 12.76
CA THR A 198 -25.10 4.47 13.38
C THR A 198 -25.00 2.96 13.23
N LEU A 199 -25.82 2.21 13.98
CA LEU A 199 -25.90 0.75 13.79
C LEU A 199 -26.32 0.40 12.35
N GLU A 200 -27.22 1.17 11.75
CA GLU A 200 -27.61 0.98 10.35
C GLU A 200 -26.42 1.14 9.40
N ASP A 201 -25.53 2.10 9.65
CA ASP A 201 -24.31 2.29 8.87
C ASP A 201 -23.36 1.09 8.99
N LEU A 202 -23.19 0.58 10.21
CA LEU A 202 -22.40 -0.63 10.47
C LEU A 202 -23.00 -1.82 9.70
N LEU A 203 -24.30 -2.06 9.83
CA LEU A 203 -24.98 -3.16 9.15
C LEU A 203 -24.93 -3.02 7.62
N ARG A 204 -24.96 -1.78 7.10
CA ARG A 204 -24.81 -1.50 5.67
C ARG A 204 -23.40 -1.80 5.18
N ILE A 205 -22.37 -1.43 5.95
CA ILE A 205 -20.95 -1.72 5.63
C ILE A 205 -20.73 -3.24 5.65
N CYS A 206 -21.10 -3.91 6.73
CA CYS A 206 -20.98 -5.35 6.87
C CYS A 206 -21.77 -6.13 5.81
N GLY A 207 -22.96 -5.67 5.48
CA GLY A 207 -23.77 -6.26 4.40
C GLY A 207 -23.17 -6.08 3.00
N LYS A 208 -22.31 -5.08 2.79
CA LYS A 208 -21.51 -4.96 1.57
C LYS A 208 -20.44 -6.06 1.50
N PHE A 209 -19.76 -6.36 2.60
CA PHE A 209 -18.77 -7.44 2.66
C PHE A 209 -19.43 -8.83 2.46
N GLU A 210 -20.59 -9.04 3.08
CA GLU A 210 -21.37 -10.28 2.90
C GLU A 210 -21.75 -10.52 1.43
N LYS A 211 -22.10 -9.46 0.68
CA LYS A 211 -22.37 -9.55 -0.76
C LYS A 211 -21.16 -9.96 -1.61
N TYR A 212 -19.96 -9.74 -1.11
CA TYR A 212 -18.73 -10.18 -1.78
C TYR A 212 -18.34 -11.62 -1.45
N GLY A 213 -19.11 -12.30 -0.58
CA GLY A 213 -18.89 -13.68 -0.19
C GLY A 213 -18.22 -13.85 1.18
N GLU A 214 -17.99 -12.77 1.92
CA GLU A 214 -17.49 -12.84 3.29
C GLU A 214 -18.59 -13.36 4.22
N LYS A 215 -18.24 -14.29 5.11
CA LYS A 215 -19.16 -14.76 6.16
C LYS A 215 -19.08 -13.81 7.34
N VAL A 216 -20.14 -13.05 7.57
CA VAL A 216 -20.12 -11.95 8.54
C VAL A 216 -21.02 -12.24 9.74
N ARG A 217 -20.52 -11.93 10.92
CA ARG A 217 -21.28 -11.88 12.16
C ARG A 217 -20.99 -10.59 12.92
N ILE A 218 -21.89 -10.19 13.79
CA ILE A 218 -21.79 -8.99 14.63
C ILE A 218 -21.76 -9.42 16.10
N SER A 219 -20.75 -8.96 16.82
CA SER A 219 -20.60 -9.17 18.26
C SER A 219 -21.05 -7.95 19.03
N GLU A 220 -21.87 -8.17 20.06
CA GLU A 220 -22.22 -7.14 21.05
C GLU A 220 -21.15 -7.02 22.16
N SER A 221 -20.24 -7.98 22.23
CA SER A 221 -19.10 -7.95 23.14
C SER A 221 -17.90 -7.27 22.50
N GLU A 222 -17.03 -6.71 23.33
CA GLU A 222 -15.76 -6.13 22.91
C GLU A 222 -14.85 -7.20 22.30
N LEU A 223 -14.23 -6.88 21.16
CA LEU A 223 -13.36 -7.80 20.44
C LEU A 223 -11.88 -7.41 20.53
N PRO A 224 -10.98 -8.41 20.61
CA PRO A 224 -9.56 -8.17 20.50
C PRO A 224 -9.17 -7.98 19.02
N ASN A 225 -8.84 -6.85 18.52
CA ASN A 225 -8.46 -6.66 17.11
C ASN A 225 -7.40 -7.65 16.61
N ILE A 226 -7.83 -8.82 16.15
CA ILE A 226 -6.98 -9.95 15.74
C ILE A 226 -7.42 -10.42 14.35
N THR A 227 -6.43 -10.70 13.51
CA THR A 227 -6.62 -11.38 12.23
C THR A 227 -5.77 -12.65 12.19
N ILE A 228 -6.35 -13.77 11.77
CA ILE A 228 -5.64 -15.04 11.60
C ILE A 228 -5.61 -15.40 10.14
N PHE A 229 -4.42 -15.66 9.61
CA PHE A 229 -4.19 -16.06 8.22
C PHE A 229 -3.77 -17.52 8.15
N ASP A 230 -4.50 -18.33 7.39
CA ASP A 230 -4.20 -19.75 7.09
C ASP A 230 -3.86 -20.61 8.31
N LYS A 231 -4.41 -20.30 9.49
CA LYS A 231 -4.13 -20.99 10.77
C LYS A 231 -2.65 -21.00 11.18
N LYS A 232 -1.86 -20.06 10.65
CA LYS A 232 -0.40 -20.01 10.85
C LYS A 232 0.07 -18.68 11.39
N ILE A 233 -0.46 -17.58 10.87
CA ILE A 233 -0.02 -16.24 11.21
C ILE A 233 -1.13 -15.50 11.92
N VAL A 234 -0.80 -14.89 13.05
CA VAL A 234 -1.71 -14.06 13.84
C VAL A 234 -1.21 -12.61 13.79
N PHE A 235 -2.06 -11.73 13.31
CA PHE A 235 -1.85 -10.28 13.34
C PHE A 235 -2.70 -9.70 14.47
N ILE A 236 -2.06 -9.01 15.40
CA ILE A 236 -2.72 -8.39 16.56
C ILE A 236 -2.52 -6.88 16.46
N ASN A 237 -3.62 -6.15 16.40
CA ASN A 237 -3.58 -4.70 16.44
C ASN A 237 -3.78 -4.21 17.87
N ILE A 238 -2.73 -3.61 18.44
CA ILE A 238 -2.77 -3.05 19.79
C ILE A 238 -3.16 -1.59 19.69
N LEU A 239 -4.40 -1.30 20.08
CA LEU A 239 -4.96 0.03 20.14
C LEU A 239 -5.13 0.46 21.57
N ASP A 240 -4.46 1.52 21.96
CA ASP A 240 -4.65 2.16 23.25
C ASP A 240 -5.15 3.61 23.02
N LYS A 241 -6.38 3.86 23.46
CA LYS A 241 -7.01 5.19 23.32
C LYS A 241 -6.39 6.25 24.23
N THR A 242 -5.62 5.81 25.23
CA THR A 242 -4.97 6.71 26.21
C THR A 242 -3.64 7.24 25.71
N VAL A 243 -3.07 6.61 24.68
CA VAL A 243 -1.80 7.03 24.07
C VAL A 243 -2.00 7.64 22.69
N PRO A 244 -1.12 8.57 22.27
CA PRO A 244 -1.16 9.10 20.92
C PRO A 244 -1.03 8.00 19.87
N ARG A 245 -1.67 8.17 18.71
CA ARG A 245 -1.70 7.16 17.62
C ARG A 245 -0.32 6.69 17.14
N HIS A 246 0.71 7.52 17.28
CA HIS A 246 2.08 7.13 16.95
C HIS A 246 2.68 6.07 17.88
N ASN A 247 2.04 5.81 19.02
CA ASN A 247 2.42 4.74 19.97
C ASN A 247 1.64 3.44 19.75
N ASN A 248 0.68 3.41 18.82
CA ASN A 248 0.01 2.17 18.47
C ASN A 248 1.03 1.19 17.90
N ALA A 249 0.78 -0.10 18.13
CA ALA A 249 1.65 -1.17 17.66
C ALA A 249 0.84 -2.31 17.08
N ASP A 250 1.42 -3.00 16.11
CA ASP A 250 0.93 -4.28 15.64
C ASP A 250 1.96 -5.36 15.94
N ILE A 251 1.48 -6.54 16.29
CA ILE A 251 2.31 -7.72 16.51
C ILE A 251 1.91 -8.76 15.48
N ILE A 252 2.90 -9.32 14.79
CA ILE A 252 2.72 -10.43 13.87
C ILE A 252 3.43 -11.63 14.50
N ILE A 253 2.70 -12.72 14.67
CA ILE A 253 3.22 -13.97 15.26
C ILE A 253 3.03 -15.06 14.21
N ASN A 254 4.12 -15.60 13.71
CA ASN A 254 4.11 -16.76 12.82
C ASN A 254 4.37 -18.03 13.66
N ASN A 255 3.31 -18.63 14.15
CA ASN A 255 3.35 -19.86 14.94
C ASN A 255 2.00 -20.57 14.89
N GLU A 256 1.96 -21.80 14.36
CA GLU A 256 0.72 -22.57 14.19
C GLU A 256 0.05 -22.91 15.53
N SER A 257 0.80 -23.26 16.55
CA SER A 257 0.23 -23.59 17.88
C SER A 257 -0.47 -22.39 18.49
N PHE A 258 0.12 -21.20 18.38
CA PHE A 258 -0.50 -19.95 18.83
C PHE A 258 -1.72 -19.60 17.98
N ALA A 259 -1.61 -19.72 16.66
CA ALA A 259 -2.72 -19.46 15.73
C ALA A 259 -3.93 -20.36 16.03
N ASN A 260 -3.71 -21.64 16.32
CA ASN A 260 -4.78 -22.57 16.69
C ASN A 260 -5.50 -22.13 17.99
N ARG A 261 -4.77 -21.65 19.00
CA ARG A 261 -5.39 -21.09 20.22
C ARG A 261 -6.20 -19.83 19.93
N MET A 262 -5.73 -18.99 19.01
CA MET A 262 -6.50 -17.81 18.61
C MET A 262 -7.72 -18.19 17.76
N MET A 263 -7.69 -19.31 17.04
CA MET A 263 -8.88 -19.88 16.39
C MET A 263 -9.92 -20.38 17.39
N ASP A 264 -9.52 -20.96 18.52
CA ASP A 264 -10.46 -21.32 19.59
C ASP A 264 -11.16 -20.07 20.14
N LEU A 265 -10.40 -19.01 20.35
CA LEU A 265 -10.93 -17.70 20.73
C LEU A 265 -11.89 -17.14 19.67
N PHE A 266 -11.51 -17.21 18.38
CA PHE A 266 -12.39 -16.82 17.28
C PHE A 266 -13.70 -17.61 17.30
N ASN A 267 -13.64 -18.93 17.44
CA ASN A 267 -14.82 -19.79 17.46
C ASN A 267 -15.75 -19.48 18.63
N TYR A 268 -15.19 -19.15 19.80
CA TYR A 268 -15.96 -18.70 20.94
C TYR A 268 -16.79 -17.46 20.62
N TYR A 269 -16.15 -16.41 20.09
CA TYR A 269 -16.85 -15.19 19.67
C TYR A 269 -17.79 -15.43 18.47
N TRP A 270 -17.38 -16.28 17.52
CA TRP A 270 -18.21 -16.62 16.37
C TRP A 270 -19.55 -17.22 16.78
N ASN A 271 -19.53 -18.16 17.70
CA ASN A 271 -20.72 -18.86 18.16
C ASN A 271 -21.67 -17.97 18.98
N SER A 272 -21.11 -16.98 19.69
CA SER A 272 -21.90 -16.01 20.47
C SER A 272 -22.36 -14.79 19.68
N SER A 273 -21.86 -14.60 18.46
CA SER A 273 -22.18 -13.45 17.59
C SER A 273 -23.42 -13.70 16.74
N LYS A 274 -24.14 -12.63 16.39
CA LYS A 274 -25.40 -12.63 15.66
C LYS A 274 -25.18 -12.44 14.15
N LEU A 275 -26.05 -13.00 13.33
CA LEU A 275 -26.10 -12.71 11.90
C LEU A 275 -26.68 -11.31 11.66
N ILE A 276 -26.27 -10.66 10.57
CA ILE A 276 -26.78 -9.32 10.19
C ILE A 276 -28.30 -9.30 10.11
N ARG A 277 -28.91 -10.37 9.57
CA ARG A 277 -30.37 -10.49 9.45
C ARG A 277 -31.11 -10.54 10.79
N GLU A 278 -30.48 -11.11 11.81
CA GLU A 278 -31.06 -11.21 13.17
C GLU A 278 -31.14 -9.83 13.82
N LEU A 279 -30.10 -9.01 13.64
CA LEU A 279 -30.09 -7.64 14.15
C LEU A 279 -31.04 -6.70 13.41
N LYS A 280 -31.27 -6.92 12.11
CA LYS A 280 -32.27 -6.14 11.36
C LYS A 280 -33.71 -6.39 11.82
N ASN A 281 -34.02 -7.63 12.19
CA ASN A 281 -35.38 -8.01 12.63
C ASN A 281 -35.71 -7.52 14.05
N THR A 282 -34.69 -7.31 14.90
CA THR A 282 -34.89 -6.78 16.25
C THR A 282 -35.09 -5.25 16.28
N ASN A 283 -34.70 -4.54 15.23
CA ASN A 283 -34.86 -3.07 15.14
C ASN A 283 -36.29 -2.58 14.91
N GLY A 284 -37.30 -3.48 14.81
CA GLY A 284 -38.72 -3.09 14.89
C GLY A 284 -39.17 -2.65 16.28
N HIS A 285 -38.42 -2.91 17.36
CA HIS A 285 -38.80 -2.64 18.75
C HIS A 285 -37.64 -2.30 19.72
N VAL A 286 -36.54 -1.77 19.28
CA VAL A 286 -35.45 -1.34 20.20
C VAL A 286 -35.31 0.17 20.13
N SER A 287 -35.86 0.85 21.15
CA SER A 287 -35.52 2.24 21.46
C SER A 287 -33.99 2.38 21.64
N ASN A 288 -33.43 3.50 21.16
CA ASN A 288 -32.03 3.89 21.20
C ASN A 288 -31.38 3.87 22.61
N ASP A 289 -32.13 3.55 23.64
CA ASP A 289 -31.68 3.63 25.05
C ASP A 289 -30.91 2.43 25.56
N LYS A 290 -30.84 1.30 24.85
CA LYS A 290 -30.11 0.10 25.32
C LYS A 290 -28.68 -0.05 24.80
N LEU A 291 -28.26 0.75 23.84
CA LEU A 291 -26.89 0.78 23.31
C LEU A 291 -25.99 1.85 23.96
N ASN A 292 -26.51 2.56 24.94
CA ASN A 292 -25.70 3.40 25.82
C ASN A 292 -24.86 2.52 26.76
N TYR A 293 -23.79 1.93 26.25
CA TYR A 293 -22.72 1.44 27.09
C TYR A 293 -22.21 2.61 27.91
N LYS A 294 -22.49 2.51 29.21
CA LYS A 294 -22.14 3.43 30.28
C LYS A 294 -20.80 4.15 29.99
N LYS A 295 -20.88 5.41 29.61
CA LYS A 295 -19.90 6.39 30.05
C LYS A 295 -19.96 6.42 31.57
N THR A 296 -19.24 5.57 32.25
CA THR A 296 -18.81 5.77 33.65
C THR A 296 -18.10 4.52 34.17
N ILE A 297 -16.82 4.39 33.81
CA ILE A 297 -15.88 3.85 34.76
C ILE A 297 -15.10 5.07 35.24
N LYS A 298 -15.55 5.68 36.35
CA LYS A 298 -14.70 6.54 37.15
C LYS A 298 -13.50 5.72 37.57
N PRO A 299 -12.26 6.19 37.44
CA PRO A 299 -11.11 5.45 37.92
C PRO A 299 -11.27 5.26 39.41
N LYS A 300 -11.39 4.01 39.89
CA LYS A 300 -11.22 3.66 41.29
C LYS A 300 -9.84 4.18 41.68
N LYS A 301 -9.81 5.07 42.66
CA LYS A 301 -8.58 5.53 43.32
C LYS A 301 -7.73 4.32 43.65
N LEU A 302 -6.56 4.24 43.03
CA LEU A 302 -5.52 3.29 43.39
C LEU A 302 -5.16 3.57 44.88
N LEU A 303 -5.40 2.61 45.74
CA LEU A 303 -4.90 2.65 47.11
C LEU A 303 -3.39 2.71 47.05
N MET A 304 -2.82 3.84 47.43
CA MET A 304 -1.39 3.96 47.64
C MET A 304 -0.98 3.01 48.79
N TYR A 305 -0.20 2.01 48.45
CA TYR A 305 0.57 1.26 49.45
C TYR A 305 1.56 2.23 50.10
N LYS A 306 1.33 2.53 51.39
CA LYS A 306 2.29 3.25 52.23
C LYS A 306 3.60 2.46 52.24
N LYS A 307 4.69 3.11 51.87
CA LYS A 307 6.06 2.64 52.11
C LYS A 307 6.22 2.35 53.60
N GLY A 308 6.34 1.08 53.93
CA GLY A 308 6.84 0.67 55.24
C GLY A 308 8.34 1.02 55.31
N THR A 309 8.69 1.89 56.22
CA THR A 309 10.05 2.11 56.69
C THR A 309 10.59 0.82 57.32
N ILE A 310 11.61 0.23 56.74
CA ILE A 310 12.44 -0.76 57.39
C ILE A 310 13.58 -0.03 58.06
N ASN A 311 13.50 0.12 59.37
CA ASN A 311 14.63 0.35 60.26
C ASN A 311 15.25 -1.01 60.63
N GLY A 312 16.57 -1.12 60.48
CA GLY A 312 17.34 -2.25 60.89
C GLY A 312 18.55 -2.46 60.00
#